data_3dc84506915d12062df442c4c92402a3
#
_entry.id   3dc84506915d12062df442c4c92402a3
#
_cell.length_a   1.000
_cell.length_b   1.000
_cell.length_c   1.000
_cell.angle_alpha   90.00
_cell.angle_beta   90.00
_cell.angle_gamma   90.00
#
_symmetry.space_group_name_H-M   'P 1'
#
loop_
_entity.id
_entity.type
_entity.pdbx_description
1 polymer ?
#
loop_
_entity_poly.entity_id
_entity_poly.type
_entity_poly.pdbx_seq_one_letter_code
_entity_poly.pdbx_strand_id
1 'polypeptide(L)'
;MDKRTSESAKSLKKNPPKPAKKEEVLQGNEACAKGALYAGCRFFAGYPITPSTEIIEMMSSEIQKCGGAFIQMEDEIGSACAIIGARWGGKKAMTATSGPGYTLMQEAIGFAAVTETPIVIVNVQRGGPSTGQPTMSSQQDIYQARYGRHGD
;
A
#
# COMPACT_ATOMS: atom_id res chain seq x y z
N MET A 1 -7.08 -69.71 -2.68
CA MET A 1 -6.59 -68.73 -3.66
C MET A 1 -6.69 -67.40 -3.01
N ASP A 2 -5.56 -66.86 -2.67
CA ASP A 2 -5.40 -65.81 -1.68
C ASP A 2 -5.47 -64.43 -2.37
N LYS A 3 -6.41 -63.58 -1.91
CA LYS A 3 -6.59 -62.17 -2.36
C LYS A 3 -6.05 -61.21 -1.30
N ARG A 4 -4.81 -61.33 -0.95
CA ARG A 4 -4.13 -60.40 -0.07
C ARG A 4 -2.79 -60.07 -0.68
N THR A 5 -2.67 -59.00 -1.43
CA THR A 5 -1.44 -58.20 -1.60
C THR A 5 -1.65 -57.12 -2.70
N SER A 6 -2.42 -56.08 -2.44
CA SER A 6 -2.35 -54.88 -3.26
C SER A 6 -2.72 -53.59 -2.50
N GLU A 7 -2.51 -53.54 -1.21
CA GLU A 7 -2.71 -52.33 -0.39
C GLU A 7 -1.41 -51.93 0.32
N SER A 8 -0.40 -51.65 -0.45
CA SER A 8 0.83 -51.08 0.16
C SER A 8 1.66 -50.33 -0.89
N ALA A 9 1.32 -49.13 -1.13
CA ALA A 9 2.24 -48.06 -1.59
C ALA A 9 1.50 -46.76 -1.94
N LYS A 10 0.62 -46.27 -1.08
CA LYS A 10 0.35 -44.82 -1.07
C LYS A 10 1.48 -44.14 -0.29
N SER A 11 2.63 -43.95 -0.94
CA SER A 11 3.70 -43.08 -0.51
C SER A 11 3.07 -41.72 -0.24
N LEU A 12 2.98 -41.36 1.04
CA LEU A 12 2.70 -40.01 1.50
C LEU A 12 3.78 -39.09 0.89
N LYS A 13 3.43 -38.39 -0.18
CA LYS A 13 4.23 -37.28 -0.68
C LYS A 13 4.25 -36.23 0.44
N LYS A 14 5.27 -36.31 1.29
CA LYS A 14 5.56 -35.21 2.23
C LYS A 14 5.76 -33.95 1.39
N ASN A 15 4.88 -33.00 1.58
CA ASN A 15 5.09 -31.66 1.01
C ASN A 15 6.50 -31.20 1.42
N PRO A 16 7.29 -30.64 0.49
CA PRO A 16 8.59 -30.10 0.85
C PRO A 16 8.40 -29.09 2.00
N PRO A 17 9.34 -29.02 2.95
CA PRO A 17 9.27 -28.08 4.04
C PRO A 17 9.10 -26.68 3.44
N LYS A 18 8.12 -25.93 3.95
CA LYS A 18 7.98 -24.51 3.57
C LYS A 18 9.32 -23.84 3.84
N PRO A 19 9.84 -23.04 2.89
CA PRO A 19 11.08 -22.31 3.13
C PRO A 19 10.95 -21.53 4.43
N ALA A 20 11.97 -21.61 5.27
CA ALA A 20 12.01 -20.85 6.52
C ALA A 20 11.72 -19.36 6.19
N LYS A 21 10.78 -18.76 6.89
CA LYS A 21 10.50 -17.32 6.74
C LYS A 21 11.78 -16.58 7.12
N LYS A 22 12.39 -15.93 6.16
CA LYS A 22 13.55 -15.07 6.44
C LYS A 22 13.03 -13.87 7.23
N GLU A 23 13.44 -13.77 8.48
CA GLU A 23 13.16 -12.59 9.28
C GLU A 23 14.05 -11.45 8.78
N GLU A 24 13.47 -10.28 8.64
CA GLU A 24 14.15 -9.09 8.15
C GLU A 24 13.80 -7.91 9.07
N VAL A 25 14.80 -7.16 9.48
CA VAL A 25 14.59 -5.91 10.24
C VAL A 25 14.46 -4.78 9.24
N LEU A 26 13.33 -4.08 9.29
CA LEU A 26 12.95 -3.03 8.34
C LEU A 26 12.52 -1.77 9.08
N GLN A 27 12.68 -0.63 8.44
CA GLN A 27 11.98 0.58 8.84
C GLN A 27 10.49 0.46 8.53
N GLY A 28 9.63 1.23 9.23
CA GLY A 28 8.19 1.18 9.05
C GLY A 28 7.74 1.47 7.61
N ASN A 29 8.36 2.44 6.95
CA ASN A 29 8.07 2.80 5.56
C ASN A 29 8.43 1.66 4.59
N GLU A 30 9.59 1.02 4.80
CA GLU A 30 10.01 -0.13 4.01
C GLU A 30 9.07 -1.34 4.21
N ALA A 31 8.70 -1.60 5.46
CA ALA A 31 7.75 -2.67 5.79
C ALA A 31 6.38 -2.44 5.13
N CYS A 32 5.91 -1.18 5.12
CA CYS A 32 4.67 -0.78 4.47
C CYS A 32 4.72 -1.05 2.97
N ALA A 33 5.77 -0.60 2.27
CA ALA A 33 5.93 -0.82 0.84
C ALA A 33 6.02 -2.31 0.49
N LYS A 34 6.83 -3.09 1.21
CA LYS A 34 6.94 -4.54 1.02
C LYS A 34 5.61 -5.25 1.28
N GLY A 35 4.90 -4.87 2.34
CA GLY A 35 3.57 -5.39 2.66
C GLY A 35 2.56 -5.15 1.55
N ALA A 36 2.55 -3.94 0.97
CA ALA A 36 1.70 -3.59 -0.16
C ALA A 36 1.99 -4.44 -1.40
N LEU A 37 3.27 -4.60 -1.76
CA LEU A 37 3.69 -5.45 -2.89
C LEU A 37 3.31 -6.91 -2.67
N TYR A 38 3.50 -7.42 -1.44
CA TYR A 38 3.10 -8.77 -1.05
C TYR A 38 1.59 -8.96 -1.14
N ALA A 39 0.79 -7.95 -0.75
CA ALA A 39 -0.67 -7.96 -0.88
C ALA A 39 -1.16 -7.83 -2.33
N GLY A 40 -0.25 -7.69 -3.29
CA GLY A 40 -0.59 -7.62 -4.71
C GLY A 40 -0.84 -6.20 -5.23
N CYS A 41 -0.34 -5.16 -4.56
CA CYS A 41 -0.32 -3.81 -5.12
C CYS A 41 0.49 -3.81 -6.41
N ARG A 42 -0.08 -3.26 -7.50
CA ARG A 42 0.53 -3.23 -8.83
C ARG A 42 0.44 -1.87 -9.50
N PHE A 43 -0.03 -0.87 -8.78
CA PHE A 43 0.00 0.51 -9.23
C PHE A 43 0.27 1.43 -8.04
N PHE A 44 1.25 2.29 -8.19
CA PHE A 44 1.57 3.33 -7.23
C PHE A 44 1.69 4.66 -7.95
N ALA A 45 1.01 5.67 -7.46
CA ALA A 45 1.20 7.06 -7.86
C ALA A 45 1.47 7.89 -6.61
N GLY A 46 2.46 8.78 -6.65
CA GLY A 46 2.77 9.58 -5.48
C GLY A 46 3.58 10.83 -5.80
N TYR A 47 3.55 11.76 -4.85
CA TYR A 47 4.34 12.97 -4.82
C TYR A 47 5.24 12.96 -3.58
N PRO A 48 6.55 13.23 -3.72
CA PRO A 48 7.49 13.12 -2.60
C PRO A 48 7.17 14.14 -1.50
N ILE A 49 6.99 13.64 -0.28
CA ILE A 49 6.78 14.45 0.93
C ILE A 49 7.37 13.73 2.14
N THR A 50 8.18 14.43 2.93
CA THR A 50 8.73 13.92 4.19
C THR A 50 7.62 13.74 5.23
N PRO A 51 7.55 12.61 5.97
CA PRO A 51 8.48 11.49 6.01
C PRO A 51 8.02 10.24 5.23
N SER A 52 7.26 10.36 4.15
CA SER A 52 6.78 9.21 3.36
C SER A 52 7.70 8.83 2.19
N THR A 53 8.80 9.53 2.00
CA THR A 53 9.67 9.42 0.81
C THR A 53 10.22 8.02 0.60
N GLU A 54 10.60 7.30 1.66
CA GLU A 54 11.15 5.94 1.55
C GLU A 54 10.13 4.94 1.00
N ILE A 55 8.82 5.16 1.23
CA ILE A 55 7.78 4.35 0.58
C ILE A 55 7.82 4.55 -0.92
N ILE A 56 7.91 5.81 -1.36
CA ILE A 56 7.94 6.18 -2.78
C ILE A 56 9.19 5.61 -3.45
N GLU A 57 10.35 5.76 -2.84
CA GLU A 57 11.62 5.23 -3.34
C GLU A 57 11.58 3.71 -3.50
N MET A 58 11.11 2.99 -2.48
CA MET A 58 10.98 1.55 -2.54
C MET A 58 9.96 1.11 -3.60
N MET A 59 8.80 1.75 -3.67
CA MET A 59 7.80 1.44 -4.68
C MET A 59 8.32 1.71 -6.09
N SER A 60 9.09 2.77 -6.32
CA SER A 60 9.68 3.08 -7.62
C SER A 60 10.63 2.00 -8.12
N SER A 61 11.39 1.38 -7.21
CA SER A 61 12.40 0.37 -7.54
C SER A 61 11.82 -1.06 -7.62
N GLU A 62 10.81 -1.38 -6.81
CA GLU A 62 10.37 -2.76 -6.63
C GLU A 62 9.08 -3.11 -7.37
N ILE A 63 8.15 -2.15 -7.58
CA ILE A 63 6.85 -2.46 -8.15
C ILE A 63 6.93 -2.99 -9.58
N GLN A 64 7.88 -2.48 -10.37
CA GLN A 64 8.09 -2.92 -11.75
C GLN A 64 8.57 -4.37 -11.83
N LYS A 65 9.37 -4.81 -10.86
CA LYS A 65 9.82 -6.22 -10.75
C LYS A 65 8.66 -7.18 -10.50
N CYS A 66 7.56 -6.65 -9.98
CA CYS A 66 6.32 -7.39 -9.73
C CYS A 66 5.29 -7.25 -10.86
N GLY A 67 5.65 -6.67 -12.01
CA GLY A 67 4.74 -6.41 -13.13
C GLY A 67 3.74 -5.28 -12.86
N GLY A 68 4.07 -4.36 -11.98
CA GLY A 68 3.30 -3.17 -11.66
C GLY A 68 3.85 -1.91 -12.33
N ALA A 69 3.19 -0.78 -12.10
CA ALA A 69 3.57 0.53 -12.61
C ALA A 69 3.73 1.53 -11.46
N PHE A 70 4.72 2.40 -11.59
CA PHE A 70 4.99 3.52 -10.71
C PHE A 70 4.91 4.82 -11.51
N ILE A 71 4.25 5.83 -10.94
CA ILE A 71 4.18 7.17 -11.53
C ILE A 71 4.46 8.20 -10.43
N GLN A 72 5.44 9.05 -10.67
CA GLN A 72 5.60 10.27 -9.88
C GLN A 72 4.67 11.32 -10.46
N MET A 73 3.82 11.89 -9.60
CA MET A 73 2.86 12.92 -9.96
C MET A 73 3.38 14.31 -9.59
N GLU A 74 2.72 15.33 -10.12
CA GLU A 74 3.05 16.73 -9.84
C GLU A 74 2.55 17.20 -8.47
N ASP A 75 1.53 16.52 -7.92
CA ASP A 75 0.94 16.80 -6.61
C ASP A 75 0.16 15.59 -6.05
N GLU A 76 -0.37 15.76 -4.85
CA GLU A 76 -1.14 14.74 -4.17
C GLU A 76 -2.55 14.56 -4.75
N ILE A 77 -3.15 15.59 -5.31
CA ILE A 77 -4.47 15.53 -5.95
C ILE A 77 -4.40 14.60 -7.16
N GLY A 78 -3.40 14.83 -8.03
CA GLY A 78 -3.14 13.97 -9.17
C GLY A 78 -2.84 12.53 -8.75
N SER A 79 -2.06 12.34 -7.66
CA SER A 79 -1.75 11.03 -7.10
C SER A 79 -3.02 10.27 -6.68
N ALA A 80 -3.93 10.93 -5.98
CA ALA A 80 -5.20 10.34 -5.54
C ALA A 80 -6.09 9.98 -6.74
N CYS A 81 -6.23 10.86 -7.72
CA CYS A 81 -7.00 10.60 -8.93
C CYS A 81 -6.41 9.43 -9.75
N ALA A 82 -5.08 9.35 -9.85
CA ALA A 82 -4.41 8.29 -10.58
C ALA A 82 -4.66 6.90 -9.96
N ILE A 83 -4.62 6.77 -8.62
CA ILE A 83 -4.91 5.48 -7.96
C ILE A 83 -6.38 5.08 -8.09
N ILE A 84 -7.31 6.04 -8.11
CA ILE A 84 -8.73 5.78 -8.39
C ILE A 84 -8.89 5.22 -9.81
N GLY A 85 -8.32 5.89 -10.81
CA GLY A 85 -8.36 5.43 -12.19
C GLY A 85 -7.72 4.06 -12.39
N ALA A 86 -6.58 3.80 -11.75
CA ALA A 86 -5.92 2.50 -11.78
C ALA A 86 -6.78 1.40 -11.14
N ARG A 87 -7.53 1.74 -10.09
CA ARG A 87 -8.46 0.80 -9.47
C ARG A 87 -9.61 0.43 -10.40
N TRP A 88 -10.15 1.38 -11.14
CA TRP A 88 -11.15 1.11 -12.19
C TRP A 88 -10.57 0.26 -13.33
N GLY A 89 -9.27 0.41 -13.62
CA GLY A 89 -8.53 -0.48 -14.53
C GLY A 89 -8.21 -1.86 -13.94
N GLY A 90 -8.76 -2.22 -12.77
CA GLY A 90 -8.63 -3.55 -12.15
C GLY A 90 -7.33 -3.76 -11.36
N LYS A 91 -6.51 -2.73 -11.12
CA LYS A 91 -5.28 -2.87 -10.34
C LYS A 91 -5.52 -2.56 -8.87
N LYS A 92 -4.83 -3.28 -7.97
CA LYS A 92 -4.67 -2.81 -6.59
C LYS A 92 -3.71 -1.63 -6.61
N ALA A 93 -4.20 -0.50 -6.15
CA ALA A 93 -3.49 0.77 -6.23
C ALA A 93 -3.35 1.42 -4.85
N MET A 94 -2.23 2.12 -4.64
CA MET A 94 -2.01 2.90 -3.44
C MET A 94 -1.19 4.16 -3.73
N THR A 95 -1.26 5.09 -2.79
CA THR A 95 -0.35 6.23 -2.66
C THR A 95 0.15 6.36 -1.23
N ALA A 96 1.21 7.12 -1.04
CA ALA A 96 1.72 7.51 0.26
C ALA A 96 1.98 9.00 0.33
N THR A 97 1.65 9.60 1.46
CA THR A 97 1.75 11.04 1.71
C THR A 97 1.97 11.33 3.19
N SER A 98 1.93 12.59 3.56
CA SER A 98 1.89 13.08 4.94
C SER A 98 0.73 14.07 5.12
N GLY A 99 0.51 14.58 6.33
CA GLY A 99 -0.64 15.42 6.69
C GLY A 99 -1.05 16.48 5.67
N PRO A 100 -0.15 17.36 5.19
CA PRO A 100 -0.52 18.37 4.20
C PRO A 100 -1.04 17.79 2.88
N GLY A 101 -0.39 16.76 2.35
CA GLY A 101 -0.83 16.09 1.13
C GLY A 101 -2.12 15.31 1.34
N TYR A 102 -2.30 14.70 2.52
CA TYR A 102 -3.56 14.05 2.87
C TYR A 102 -4.73 15.04 2.88
N THR A 103 -4.50 16.27 3.32
CA THR A 103 -5.49 17.36 3.26
C THR A 103 -5.91 17.63 1.82
N LEU A 104 -4.98 17.71 0.88
CA LEU A 104 -5.26 17.94 -0.52
C LEU A 104 -6.06 16.81 -1.18
N MET A 105 -5.96 15.59 -0.66
CA MET A 105 -6.66 14.42 -1.19
C MET A 105 -8.13 14.29 -0.73
N GLN A 106 -8.65 15.16 0.15
CA GLN A 106 -9.95 14.97 0.78
C GLN A 106 -11.11 14.87 -0.22
N GLU A 107 -11.11 15.67 -1.28
CA GLU A 107 -12.11 15.58 -2.34
C GLU A 107 -12.05 14.23 -3.06
N ALA A 108 -10.84 13.80 -3.44
CA ALA A 108 -10.65 12.50 -4.09
C ALA A 108 -11.04 11.32 -3.18
N ILE A 109 -10.82 11.42 -1.87
CA ILE A 109 -11.28 10.45 -0.87
C ILE A 109 -12.82 10.39 -0.84
N GLY A 110 -13.48 11.55 -0.84
CA GLY A 110 -14.93 11.65 -0.94
C GLY A 110 -15.44 11.01 -2.23
N PHE A 111 -14.80 11.29 -3.35
CA PHE A 111 -15.15 10.70 -4.64
C PHE A 111 -14.96 9.17 -4.66
N ALA A 112 -13.85 8.68 -4.10
CA ALA A 112 -13.65 7.23 -3.97
C ALA A 112 -14.72 6.57 -3.10
N ALA A 113 -15.18 7.25 -2.04
CA ALA A 113 -16.23 6.74 -1.17
C ALA A 113 -17.60 6.68 -1.91
N VAL A 114 -18.01 7.75 -2.59
CA VAL A 114 -19.30 7.78 -3.30
C VAL A 114 -19.35 6.81 -4.49
N THR A 115 -18.21 6.52 -5.10
CA THR A 115 -18.08 5.55 -6.21
C THR A 115 -17.76 4.13 -5.75
N GLU A 116 -17.73 3.88 -4.43
CA GLU A 116 -17.37 2.59 -3.84
C GLU A 116 -16.02 2.05 -4.38
N THR A 117 -15.06 2.94 -4.62
CA THR A 117 -13.75 2.59 -5.18
C THR A 117 -12.74 2.36 -4.07
N PRO A 118 -12.35 1.10 -3.78
CA PRO A 118 -11.40 0.81 -2.71
C PRO A 118 -9.98 1.22 -3.10
N ILE A 119 -9.45 2.22 -2.43
CA ILE A 119 -8.06 2.72 -2.57
C ILE A 119 -7.33 2.62 -1.24
N VAL A 120 -6.00 2.65 -1.27
CA VAL A 120 -5.16 2.72 -0.08
C VAL A 120 -4.33 3.99 -0.11
N ILE A 121 -4.46 4.79 0.92
CA ILE A 121 -3.65 5.99 1.15
C ILE A 121 -2.90 5.81 2.46
N VAL A 122 -1.58 5.84 2.42
CA VAL A 122 -0.72 5.79 3.60
C VAL A 122 -0.37 7.21 4.02
N ASN A 123 -0.81 7.60 5.21
CA ASN A 123 -0.42 8.87 5.80
C ASN A 123 0.69 8.64 6.82
N VAL A 124 1.92 8.97 6.46
CA VAL A 124 3.07 8.95 7.38
C VAL A 124 3.08 10.27 8.12
N GLN A 125 2.61 10.26 9.36
CA GLN A 125 2.27 11.45 10.11
C GLN A 125 3.51 12.27 10.51
N ARG A 126 3.32 13.58 10.55
CA ARG A 126 4.33 14.55 11.02
C ARG A 126 3.67 15.67 11.81
N GLY A 127 4.47 16.50 12.47
CA GLY A 127 3.95 17.66 13.21
C GLY A 127 3.23 18.63 12.28
N GLY A 128 1.99 18.98 12.63
CA GLY A 128 1.15 19.97 11.97
C GLY A 128 0.85 21.15 12.90
N PRO A 129 -0.05 22.06 12.52
CA PRO A 129 -0.84 22.14 11.28
C PRO A 129 -0.07 22.72 10.09
N SER A 130 -0.69 22.73 8.90
CA SER A 130 -0.15 23.21 7.63
C SER A 130 1.12 22.43 7.24
N THR A 131 2.12 23.08 6.65
CA THR A 131 3.42 22.44 6.34
C THR A 131 4.05 21.82 7.59
N GLY A 132 3.88 22.43 8.74
CA GLY A 132 4.26 21.91 10.03
C GLY A 132 5.75 21.64 10.18
N GLN A 133 6.08 20.51 10.81
CA GLN A 133 7.45 20.12 11.15
C GLN A 133 7.75 18.75 10.51
N PRO A 134 8.31 18.73 9.29
CA PRO A 134 8.47 17.51 8.50
C PRO A 134 9.26 16.38 9.16
N THR A 135 10.21 16.72 10.03
CA THR A 135 11.09 15.77 10.71
C THR A 135 10.66 15.46 12.16
N MET A 136 9.55 16.04 12.61
CA MET A 136 9.01 15.80 13.95
C MET A 136 7.85 14.82 13.88
N SER A 137 7.98 13.71 14.58
CA SER A 137 6.90 12.72 14.70
C SER A 137 5.69 13.30 15.46
N SER A 138 4.49 12.95 15.00
CA SER A 138 3.24 13.33 15.61
C SER A 138 2.14 12.34 15.25
N GLN A 139 1.01 12.38 15.95
CA GLN A 139 -0.17 11.56 15.70
C GLN A 139 -1.43 12.43 15.63
N GLN A 140 -1.34 13.57 14.95
CA GLN A 140 -2.41 14.58 14.93
C GLN A 140 -3.41 14.36 13.77
N ASP A 141 -3.09 13.54 12.78
CA ASP A 141 -3.88 13.41 11.54
C ASP A 141 -5.02 12.38 11.66
N ILE A 142 -5.17 11.70 12.80
CA ILE A 142 -6.15 10.61 12.96
C ILE A 142 -7.59 11.13 12.78
N TYR A 143 -7.92 12.28 13.35
CA TYR A 143 -9.25 12.88 13.20
C TYR A 143 -9.53 13.26 11.75
N GLN A 144 -8.55 13.84 11.06
CA GLN A 144 -8.68 14.17 9.65
C GLN A 144 -8.85 12.91 8.79
N ALA A 145 -8.09 11.86 9.07
CA ALA A 145 -8.21 10.59 8.35
C ALA A 145 -9.61 9.97 8.51
N ARG A 146 -10.21 10.13 9.68
CA ARG A 146 -11.53 9.54 9.97
C ARG A 146 -12.70 10.41 9.56
N TYR A 147 -12.59 11.73 9.71
CA TYR A 147 -13.72 12.64 9.60
C TYR A 147 -13.47 13.83 8.65
N GLY A 148 -12.35 13.84 7.95
CA GLY A 148 -11.94 15.01 7.16
C GLY A 148 -12.75 15.24 5.89
N ARG A 149 -13.35 14.20 5.30
CA ARG A 149 -14.21 14.35 4.14
C ARG A 149 -15.61 14.85 4.57
N HIS A 150 -16.31 15.57 3.69
CA HIS A 150 -17.70 15.90 3.89
C HIS A 150 -18.60 14.72 3.49
N GLY A 151 -19.85 14.71 3.96
CA GLY A 151 -20.81 13.62 3.74
C GLY A 151 -20.61 12.43 4.70
N ASP A 152 -21.52 11.49 4.63
CA ASP A 152 -21.55 10.28 5.46
C ASP A 152 -20.53 9.20 5.00
#